data_188bbefba23a7427c2ea48e55247526c
#
_entry.id   188bbefba23a7427c2ea48e55247526c
#
_cell.length_a   1.000
_cell.length_b   1.000
_cell.length_c   1.000
_cell.angle_alpha   90.00
_cell.angle_beta   90.00
_cell.angle_gamma   90.00
#
_symmetry.space_group_name_H-M   'P 1'
#
loop_
_entity.id
_entity.type
_entity.pdbx_description
1 polymer ?
#
loop_
_entity_poly.entity_id
_entity_poly.type
_entity_poly.pdbx_seq_one_letter_code
_entity_poly.pdbx_strand_id
1 'polypeptide(L)'
;MNASRATLQDLFDQAIALHQQGELARAERLYQQVLLMEPASFAPRHMLGVIRFQQGRNAEAIDLIAAALQQNPQVAAAWVNLGNVQAAAGHPEEAAASYRKALQLEPANSQVLNALAAQLLRLGQRDEALSAIDQLLAANPGDIEARNNRGNLLRDLKRYDAALADYDALLTVRPDLAETWTNRGAVLCDLGRPEEALKSLDRALGLQPGLAVALSSRGFIQRELARFDEALESLARALAIEPDYAAAHGHRGKTLSEMGHLPESFQSFLRAGELTYAARRPGPDAFAHEQQHEQEQKDWITASGEVGQGPLHIVGGARLSGRVVNLHNRDGADKAWRESDPKIVVIDNLLTDEAVAALRRYCLGSRIWHTPYSQGYLGAFPESGFAAPLLAQVAEELSVTFKDIFATHPLRYHWAFKYDSHLDGIGIHADEAAVNVNFWITPDAANLDPDGGGLVIWDKAAPLDWGFAKFNADEKAAYDFLAKNGAKTVRIPYRANRAVIFDSNLFHKTDAIDFAEGYENRRINITMLYGRRRR
;
A
#
# COMPACT_ATOMS: atom_id res chain seq x y z
N MET A 1 -34.30 46.42 33.30
CA MET A 1 -33.83 45.77 32.07
C MET A 1 -32.52 46.35 31.53
N ASN A 2 -32.32 47.67 31.41
CA ASN A 2 -31.06 48.23 30.87
C ASN A 2 -29.83 48.03 31.75
N ALA A 3 -29.93 48.16 33.08
CA ALA A 3 -28.79 47.94 33.98
C ALA A 3 -28.30 46.49 34.04
N SER A 4 -29.22 45.53 33.93
CA SER A 4 -28.89 44.10 33.90
C SER A 4 -28.20 43.68 32.58
N ARG A 5 -28.55 44.27 31.44
CA ARG A 5 -27.88 44.06 30.16
C ARG A 5 -26.49 44.66 30.10
N ALA A 6 -26.28 45.83 30.66
CA ALA A 6 -24.92 46.43 30.79
C ALA A 6 -23.99 45.51 31.58
N THR A 7 -24.45 44.96 32.70
CA THR A 7 -23.66 44.05 33.55
C THR A 7 -23.32 42.74 32.82
N LEU A 8 -24.21 42.17 31.99
CA LEU A 8 -23.95 40.96 31.19
C LEU A 8 -22.91 41.23 30.11
N GLN A 9 -22.99 42.35 29.42
CA GLN A 9 -22.02 42.73 28.38
C GLN A 9 -20.64 42.96 29.01
N ASP A 10 -20.56 43.65 30.16
CA ASP A 10 -19.30 43.88 30.87
C ASP A 10 -18.63 42.56 31.30
N LEU A 11 -19.40 41.59 31.81
CA LEU A 11 -18.90 40.26 32.16
C LEU A 11 -18.39 39.49 30.94
N PHE A 12 -19.10 39.55 29.81
CA PHE A 12 -18.72 38.91 28.61
C PHE A 12 -17.43 39.50 27.98
N ASP A 13 -17.33 40.86 27.97
CA ASP A 13 -16.14 41.56 27.49
C ASP A 13 -14.91 41.25 28.35
N GLN A 14 -15.07 41.18 29.68
CA GLN A 14 -14.01 40.72 30.58
C GLN A 14 -13.60 39.29 30.33
N ALA A 15 -14.58 38.40 30.03
CA ALA A 15 -14.28 37.02 29.72
C ALA A 15 -13.48 36.89 28.40
N ILE A 16 -13.80 37.68 27.38
CA ILE A 16 -13.04 37.75 26.12
C ILE A 16 -11.61 38.23 26.39
N ALA A 17 -11.46 39.32 27.15
CA ALA A 17 -10.13 39.87 27.46
C ALA A 17 -9.24 38.87 28.21
N LEU A 18 -9.78 38.15 29.20
CA LEU A 18 -9.07 37.09 29.91
C LEU A 18 -8.75 35.88 29.00
N HIS A 19 -9.66 35.52 28.09
CA HIS A 19 -9.43 34.45 27.13
C HIS A 19 -8.26 34.80 26.20
N GLN A 20 -8.21 36.02 25.67
CA GLN A 20 -7.12 36.53 24.84
C GLN A 20 -5.77 36.59 25.58
N GLN A 21 -5.79 36.80 26.90
CA GLN A 21 -4.60 36.78 27.76
C GLN A 21 -4.15 35.37 28.16
N GLY A 22 -4.88 34.32 27.73
CA GLY A 22 -4.59 32.92 28.08
C GLY A 22 -5.06 32.52 29.49
N GLU A 23 -5.77 33.41 30.21
CA GLU A 23 -6.34 33.18 31.53
C GLU A 23 -7.60 32.30 31.47
N LEU A 24 -7.48 31.11 30.89
CA LEU A 24 -8.61 30.25 30.48
C LEU A 24 -9.55 29.92 31.64
N ALA A 25 -9.02 29.61 32.82
CA ALA A 25 -9.82 29.27 34.00
C ALA A 25 -10.65 30.44 34.54
N ARG A 26 -10.18 31.66 34.35
CA ARG A 26 -10.91 32.87 34.75
C ARG A 26 -11.96 33.24 33.72
N ALA A 27 -11.60 33.15 32.43
CA ALA A 27 -12.52 33.38 31.33
C ALA A 27 -13.68 32.37 31.35
N GLU A 28 -13.39 31.10 31.61
CA GLU A 28 -14.39 30.03 31.75
C GLU A 28 -15.46 30.37 32.80
N ARG A 29 -15.03 30.79 33.99
CA ARG A 29 -15.94 31.15 35.07
C ARG A 29 -16.86 32.31 34.70
N LEU A 30 -16.36 33.30 33.99
CA LEU A 30 -17.17 34.43 33.54
C LEU A 30 -18.15 34.02 32.42
N TYR A 31 -17.73 33.19 31.45
CA TYR A 31 -18.66 32.67 30.46
C TYR A 31 -19.77 31.83 31.09
N GLN A 32 -19.44 30.99 32.08
CA GLN A 32 -20.43 30.23 32.84
C GLN A 32 -21.39 31.14 33.60
N GLN A 33 -20.89 32.22 34.22
CA GLN A 33 -21.72 33.19 34.93
C GLN A 33 -22.68 33.88 33.97
N VAL A 34 -22.25 34.28 32.78
CA VAL A 34 -23.11 34.85 31.74
C VAL A 34 -24.19 33.85 31.35
N LEU A 35 -23.84 32.58 31.14
CA LEU A 35 -24.79 31.53 30.77
C LEU A 35 -25.77 31.16 31.89
N LEU A 36 -25.42 31.36 33.16
CA LEU A 36 -26.37 31.23 34.28
C LEU A 36 -27.42 32.34 34.24
N MET A 37 -27.07 33.53 33.81
CA MET A 37 -27.98 34.66 33.71
C MET A 37 -28.78 34.66 32.41
N GLU A 38 -28.18 34.22 31.31
CA GLU A 38 -28.79 34.13 29.98
C GLU A 38 -28.46 32.76 29.31
N PRO A 39 -29.18 31.69 29.66
CA PRO A 39 -28.87 30.34 29.20
C PRO A 39 -28.93 30.16 27.67
N ALA A 40 -29.64 31.00 26.93
CA ALA A 40 -29.79 30.97 25.50
C ALA A 40 -28.76 31.83 24.75
N SER A 41 -27.71 32.33 25.42
CA SER A 41 -26.71 33.19 24.75
C SER A 41 -25.75 32.37 23.91
N PHE A 42 -25.69 32.68 22.59
CA PHE A 42 -24.82 32.01 21.63
C PHE A 42 -23.34 32.20 21.92
N ALA A 43 -22.91 33.47 22.04
CA ALA A 43 -21.49 33.84 22.07
C ALA A 43 -20.75 33.26 23.28
N PRO A 44 -21.22 33.37 24.52
CA PRO A 44 -20.55 32.77 25.69
C PRO A 44 -20.51 31.24 25.60
N ARG A 45 -21.57 30.61 25.09
CA ARG A 45 -21.60 29.14 24.93
C ARG A 45 -20.58 28.66 23.89
N HIS A 46 -20.48 29.35 22.78
CA HIS A 46 -19.48 29.07 21.73
C HIS A 46 -18.07 29.24 22.28
N MET A 47 -17.78 30.38 22.98
CA MET A 47 -16.46 30.65 23.53
C MET A 47 -16.09 29.67 24.67
N LEU A 48 -17.05 29.24 25.46
CA LEU A 48 -16.84 28.19 26.45
C LEU A 48 -16.42 26.88 25.79
N GLY A 49 -17.06 26.52 24.68
CA GLY A 49 -16.68 25.36 23.84
C GLY A 49 -15.25 25.48 23.32
N VAL A 50 -14.84 26.68 22.87
CA VAL A 50 -13.47 26.93 22.41
C VAL A 50 -12.47 26.74 23.56
N ILE A 51 -12.77 27.21 24.78
CA ILE A 51 -11.93 26.97 25.96
C ILE A 51 -11.82 25.47 26.27
N ARG A 52 -12.94 24.71 26.19
CA ARG A 52 -12.90 23.25 26.39
C ARG A 52 -11.97 22.58 25.42
N PHE A 53 -12.00 22.99 24.15
CA PHE A 53 -11.08 22.50 23.13
C PHE A 53 -9.62 22.79 23.48
N GLN A 54 -9.30 24.03 23.87
CA GLN A 54 -7.95 24.41 24.28
C GLN A 54 -7.45 23.64 25.51
N GLN A 55 -8.37 23.16 26.36
CA GLN A 55 -8.09 22.30 27.51
C GLN A 55 -8.00 20.79 27.14
N GLY A 56 -8.17 20.40 25.87
CA GLY A 56 -8.20 19.02 25.42
C GLY A 56 -9.51 18.27 25.71
N ARG A 57 -10.56 18.97 26.17
CA ARG A 57 -11.88 18.39 26.53
C ARG A 57 -12.79 18.37 25.31
N ASN A 58 -12.41 17.57 24.29
CA ASN A 58 -13.04 17.60 22.97
C ASN A 58 -14.54 17.28 22.99
N ALA A 59 -14.98 16.28 23.74
CA ALA A 59 -16.40 15.90 23.81
C ALA A 59 -17.27 17.08 24.32
N GLU A 60 -16.88 17.71 25.42
CA GLU A 60 -17.60 18.87 25.96
C GLU A 60 -17.57 20.08 25.02
N ALA A 61 -16.47 20.27 24.30
CA ALA A 61 -16.35 21.33 23.30
C ALA A 61 -17.35 21.11 22.14
N ILE A 62 -17.47 19.87 21.64
CA ILE A 62 -18.45 19.49 20.60
C ILE A 62 -19.85 19.83 21.07
N ASP A 63 -20.26 19.36 22.27
CA ASP A 63 -21.59 19.58 22.82
C ASP A 63 -21.93 21.07 22.95
N LEU A 64 -21.00 21.86 23.49
CA LEU A 64 -21.20 23.31 23.70
C LEU A 64 -21.29 24.08 22.37
N ILE A 65 -20.40 23.80 21.40
CA ILE A 65 -20.42 24.52 20.13
C ILE A 65 -21.63 24.08 19.30
N ALA A 66 -21.98 22.80 19.30
CA ALA A 66 -23.18 22.31 18.61
C ALA A 66 -24.47 22.94 19.21
N ALA A 67 -24.58 23.02 20.56
CA ALA A 67 -25.69 23.68 21.21
C ALA A 67 -25.76 25.19 20.92
N ALA A 68 -24.62 25.86 20.76
CA ALA A 68 -24.59 27.26 20.30
C ALA A 68 -25.10 27.38 18.85
N LEU A 69 -24.65 26.51 17.95
CA LEU A 69 -25.07 26.49 16.54
C LEU A 69 -26.56 26.16 16.33
N GLN A 70 -27.18 25.42 17.27
CA GLN A 70 -28.66 25.25 17.26
C GLN A 70 -29.39 26.57 17.46
N GLN A 71 -28.82 27.54 18.16
CA GLN A 71 -29.41 28.85 18.40
C GLN A 71 -29.12 29.82 17.24
N ASN A 72 -27.90 29.79 16.71
CA ASN A 72 -27.53 30.61 15.57
C ASN A 72 -26.65 29.84 14.59
N PRO A 73 -27.21 29.18 13.57
CA PRO A 73 -26.48 28.43 12.56
C PRO A 73 -25.76 29.29 11.51
N GLN A 74 -25.93 30.61 11.53
CA GLN A 74 -25.40 31.53 10.52
C GLN A 74 -24.01 32.10 10.87
N VAL A 75 -23.29 31.45 11.79
CA VAL A 75 -21.95 31.89 12.23
C VAL A 75 -20.89 30.92 11.68
N ALA A 76 -20.25 31.27 10.57
CA ALA A 76 -19.24 30.45 9.91
C ALA A 76 -18.10 30.03 10.86
N ALA A 77 -17.59 30.99 11.67
CA ALA A 77 -16.52 30.72 12.63
C ALA A 77 -16.87 29.63 13.65
N ALA A 78 -18.14 29.50 14.06
CA ALA A 78 -18.55 28.46 14.98
C ALA A 78 -18.57 27.06 14.30
N TRP A 79 -18.97 26.99 13.02
CA TRP A 79 -18.87 25.77 12.23
C TRP A 79 -17.41 25.36 12.00
N VAL A 80 -16.50 26.32 11.77
CA VAL A 80 -15.05 26.06 11.67
C VAL A 80 -14.53 25.48 12.98
N ASN A 81 -14.87 26.10 14.12
CA ASN A 81 -14.42 25.60 15.43
C ASN A 81 -15.00 24.22 15.74
N LEU A 82 -16.26 23.94 15.39
CA LEU A 82 -16.83 22.61 15.56
C LEU A 82 -16.07 21.57 14.71
N GLY A 83 -15.81 21.88 13.44
CA GLY A 83 -15.02 21.02 12.56
C GLY A 83 -13.62 20.76 13.08
N ASN A 84 -12.94 21.79 13.61
CA ASN A 84 -11.60 21.64 14.18
C ASN A 84 -11.60 20.70 15.40
N VAL A 85 -12.59 20.84 16.29
CA VAL A 85 -12.72 19.96 17.48
C VAL A 85 -13.03 18.53 17.07
N GLN A 86 -13.95 18.34 16.12
CA GLN A 86 -14.32 17.01 15.59
C GLN A 86 -13.13 16.34 14.91
N ALA A 87 -12.36 17.09 14.11
CA ALA A 87 -11.13 16.58 13.48
C ALA A 87 -10.08 16.14 14.53
N ALA A 88 -9.90 16.94 15.58
CA ALA A 88 -9.00 16.63 16.68
C ALA A 88 -9.49 15.44 17.56
N ALA A 89 -10.81 15.23 17.64
CA ALA A 89 -11.42 14.09 18.30
C ALA A 89 -11.37 12.79 17.47
N GLY A 90 -10.93 12.86 16.20
CA GLY A 90 -10.86 11.71 15.32
C GLY A 90 -12.17 11.37 14.60
N HIS A 91 -13.04 12.37 14.42
CA HIS A 91 -14.35 12.27 13.76
C HIS A 91 -14.31 12.98 12.40
N PRO A 92 -13.67 12.40 11.36
CA PRO A 92 -13.43 13.10 10.10
C PRO A 92 -14.71 13.35 9.29
N GLU A 93 -15.73 12.49 9.38
CA GLU A 93 -17.01 12.65 8.67
C GLU A 93 -17.75 13.89 9.19
N GLU A 94 -17.90 14.00 10.51
CA GLU A 94 -18.57 15.11 11.17
C GLU A 94 -17.78 16.42 10.97
N ALA A 95 -16.46 16.36 11.01
CA ALA A 95 -15.60 17.52 10.73
C ALA A 95 -15.80 18.02 9.30
N ALA A 96 -15.81 17.11 8.30
CA ALA A 96 -16.07 17.47 6.91
C ALA A 96 -17.48 18.10 6.74
N ALA A 97 -18.48 17.55 7.42
CA ALA A 97 -19.83 18.12 7.40
C ALA A 97 -19.86 19.55 7.99
N SER A 98 -19.18 19.78 9.10
CA SER A 98 -19.08 21.11 9.73
C SER A 98 -18.33 22.11 8.84
N TYR A 99 -17.22 21.70 8.21
CA TYR A 99 -16.51 22.56 7.25
C TYR A 99 -17.34 22.89 6.02
N ARG A 100 -18.13 21.93 5.47
CA ARG A 100 -19.08 22.23 4.38
C ARG A 100 -20.12 23.25 4.79
N LYS A 101 -20.61 23.23 6.04
CA LYS A 101 -21.50 24.25 6.57
C LYS A 101 -20.84 25.62 6.67
N ALA A 102 -19.59 25.67 7.13
CA ALA A 102 -18.82 26.92 7.15
C ALA A 102 -18.65 27.50 5.73
N LEU A 103 -18.32 26.66 4.76
CA LEU A 103 -18.15 27.06 3.34
C LEU A 103 -19.46 27.47 2.65
N GLN A 104 -20.62 26.99 3.10
CA GLN A 104 -21.91 27.52 2.64
C GLN A 104 -22.10 28.99 3.02
N LEU A 105 -21.52 29.41 4.15
CA LEU A 105 -21.58 30.79 4.63
C LEU A 105 -20.42 31.66 4.09
N GLU A 106 -19.24 31.05 3.97
CA GLU A 106 -18.01 31.71 3.51
C GLU A 106 -17.31 30.85 2.44
N PRO A 107 -17.74 30.86 1.18
CA PRO A 107 -17.26 29.93 0.15
C PRO A 107 -15.77 30.01 -0.19
N ALA A 108 -15.14 31.17 0.00
CA ALA A 108 -13.74 31.42 -0.36
C ALA A 108 -12.77 31.31 0.84
N ASN A 109 -13.20 30.70 1.94
CA ASN A 109 -12.34 30.57 3.12
C ASN A 109 -11.27 29.48 2.88
N SER A 110 -10.09 29.93 2.49
CA SER A 110 -8.95 29.05 2.12
C SER A 110 -8.54 28.11 3.25
N GLN A 111 -8.57 28.54 4.51
CA GLN A 111 -8.23 27.69 5.65
C GLN A 111 -9.22 26.53 5.81
N VAL A 112 -10.50 26.82 5.63
CA VAL A 112 -11.58 25.81 5.72
C VAL A 112 -11.53 24.85 4.55
N LEU A 113 -11.25 25.32 3.33
CA LEU A 113 -11.07 24.48 2.15
C LEU A 113 -9.91 23.51 2.34
N ASN A 114 -8.79 23.97 2.87
CA ASN A 114 -7.63 23.10 3.18
C ASN A 114 -7.97 22.08 4.27
N ALA A 115 -8.64 22.51 5.35
CA ALA A 115 -9.07 21.61 6.42
C ALA A 115 -10.07 20.55 5.93
N LEU A 116 -11.03 20.94 5.08
CA LEU A 116 -11.98 20.02 4.45
C LEU A 116 -11.24 18.99 3.58
N ALA A 117 -10.33 19.43 2.71
CA ALA A 117 -9.55 18.55 1.85
C ALA A 117 -8.77 17.51 2.68
N ALA A 118 -8.17 17.93 3.80
CA ALA A 118 -7.46 17.02 4.69
C ALA A 118 -8.37 15.94 5.29
N GLN A 119 -9.60 16.27 5.71
CA GLN A 119 -10.54 15.27 6.22
C GLN A 119 -11.04 14.34 5.10
N LEU A 120 -11.33 14.88 3.93
CA LEU A 120 -11.76 14.08 2.77
C LEU A 120 -10.69 13.07 2.34
N LEU A 121 -9.41 13.44 2.41
CA LEU A 121 -8.30 12.52 2.16
C LEU A 121 -8.24 11.39 3.21
N ARG A 122 -8.48 11.72 4.49
CA ARG A 122 -8.58 10.71 5.56
C ARG A 122 -9.72 9.73 5.33
N LEU A 123 -10.82 10.19 4.73
CA LEU A 123 -12.00 9.39 4.37
C LEU A 123 -11.83 8.63 3.04
N GLY A 124 -10.71 8.78 2.34
CA GLY A 124 -10.51 8.21 1.02
C GLY A 124 -11.34 8.86 -0.10
N GLN A 125 -12.02 9.97 0.17
CA GLN A 125 -12.87 10.72 -0.76
C GLN A 125 -12.02 11.63 -1.66
N ARG A 126 -11.19 11.02 -2.50
CA ARG A 126 -10.12 11.70 -3.26
C ARG A 126 -10.64 12.73 -4.27
N ASP A 127 -11.73 12.43 -5.00
CA ASP A 127 -12.27 13.37 -5.99
C ASP A 127 -12.90 14.59 -5.34
N GLU A 128 -13.57 14.45 -4.18
CA GLU A 128 -14.09 15.58 -3.42
C GLU A 128 -12.95 16.43 -2.80
N ALA A 129 -11.90 15.78 -2.32
CA ALA A 129 -10.69 16.47 -1.84
C ALA A 129 -10.05 17.30 -2.96
N LEU A 130 -9.94 16.73 -4.16
CA LEU A 130 -9.44 17.46 -5.33
C LEU A 130 -10.30 18.69 -5.64
N SER A 131 -11.63 18.55 -5.61
CA SER A 131 -12.55 19.70 -5.81
C SER A 131 -12.36 20.81 -4.77
N ALA A 132 -12.13 20.45 -3.51
CA ALA A 132 -11.87 21.43 -2.45
C ALA A 132 -10.53 22.16 -2.68
N ILE A 133 -9.47 21.44 -3.10
CA ILE A 133 -8.18 22.05 -3.43
C ILE A 133 -8.29 22.93 -4.69
N ASP A 134 -9.06 22.53 -5.69
CA ASP A 134 -9.30 23.35 -6.88
C ASP A 134 -10.00 24.68 -6.52
N GLN A 135 -10.98 24.66 -5.62
CA GLN A 135 -11.61 25.89 -5.10
C GLN A 135 -10.61 26.76 -4.33
N LEU A 136 -9.75 26.13 -3.51
CA LEU A 136 -8.67 26.83 -2.80
C LEU A 136 -7.72 27.53 -3.78
N LEU A 137 -7.29 26.85 -4.82
CA LEU A 137 -6.41 27.41 -5.84
C LEU A 137 -7.09 28.44 -6.74
N ALA A 138 -8.40 28.35 -6.94
CA ALA A 138 -9.17 29.40 -7.61
C ALA A 138 -9.23 30.68 -6.78
N ALA A 139 -9.34 30.56 -5.44
CA ALA A 139 -9.32 31.70 -4.51
C ALA A 139 -7.89 32.24 -4.31
N ASN A 140 -6.88 31.36 -4.28
CA ASN A 140 -5.47 31.73 -4.10
C ASN A 140 -4.56 30.96 -5.07
N PRO A 141 -4.42 31.43 -6.33
CA PRO A 141 -3.61 30.74 -7.35
C PRO A 141 -2.12 30.61 -7.02
N GLY A 142 -1.63 31.42 -6.09
CA GLY A 142 -0.23 31.43 -5.62
C GLY A 142 0.07 30.48 -4.48
N ASP A 143 -0.90 29.71 -3.98
CA ASP A 143 -0.71 28.80 -2.87
C ASP A 143 0.16 27.61 -3.27
N ILE A 144 1.42 27.66 -2.81
CA ILE A 144 2.44 26.65 -3.12
C ILE A 144 2.07 25.30 -2.52
N GLU A 145 1.62 25.31 -1.26
CA GLU A 145 1.28 24.07 -0.54
C GLU A 145 0.07 23.39 -1.18
N ALA A 146 -0.99 24.15 -1.44
CA ALA A 146 -2.19 23.63 -2.08
C ALA A 146 -1.90 23.05 -3.47
N ARG A 147 -1.05 23.71 -4.28
CA ARG A 147 -0.68 23.21 -5.61
C ARG A 147 0.17 21.95 -5.51
N ASN A 148 1.10 21.88 -4.56
CA ASN A 148 1.89 20.66 -4.33
C ASN A 148 0.99 19.51 -3.87
N ASN A 149 0.05 19.77 -2.96
CA ASN A 149 -0.92 18.78 -2.49
C ASN A 149 -1.86 18.30 -3.62
N ARG A 150 -2.27 19.22 -4.52
CA ARG A 150 -3.03 18.85 -5.71
C ARG A 150 -2.22 17.93 -6.63
N GLY A 151 -0.96 18.26 -6.88
CA GLY A 151 -0.06 17.43 -7.68
C GLY A 151 0.08 16.02 -7.11
N ASN A 152 0.26 15.90 -5.80
CA ASN A 152 0.32 14.59 -5.13
C ASN A 152 -1.00 13.80 -5.28
N LEU A 153 -2.15 14.46 -5.06
CA LEU A 153 -3.46 13.84 -5.17
C LEU A 153 -3.78 13.43 -6.62
N LEU A 154 -3.42 14.26 -7.61
CA LEU A 154 -3.56 13.93 -9.03
C LEU A 154 -2.71 12.71 -9.42
N ARG A 155 -1.50 12.58 -8.87
CA ARG A 155 -0.67 11.39 -9.03
C ARG A 155 -1.33 10.14 -8.46
N ASP A 156 -1.90 10.22 -7.26
CA ASP A 156 -2.64 9.12 -6.61
C ASP A 156 -3.89 8.71 -7.41
N LEU A 157 -4.52 9.68 -8.09
CA LEU A 157 -5.63 9.46 -9.02
C LEU A 157 -5.17 9.02 -10.42
N LYS A 158 -3.87 8.80 -10.63
CA LYS A 158 -3.25 8.44 -11.91
C LYS A 158 -3.45 9.48 -13.02
N ARG A 159 -3.72 10.74 -12.64
CA ARG A 159 -3.83 11.89 -13.56
C ARG A 159 -2.46 12.54 -13.73
N TYR A 160 -1.51 11.77 -14.24
CA TYR A 160 -0.07 12.08 -14.22
C TYR A 160 0.29 13.37 -14.96
N ASP A 161 -0.28 13.63 -16.14
CA ASP A 161 0.01 14.85 -16.92
C ASP A 161 -0.40 16.12 -16.16
N ALA A 162 -1.56 16.08 -15.48
CA ALA A 162 -2.03 17.19 -14.66
C ALA A 162 -1.14 17.41 -13.43
N ALA A 163 -0.69 16.32 -12.78
CA ALA A 163 0.25 16.39 -11.66
C ALA A 163 1.58 17.01 -12.10
N LEU A 164 2.12 16.58 -13.25
CA LEU A 164 3.35 17.12 -13.82
C LEU A 164 3.23 18.64 -14.11
N ALA A 165 2.09 19.06 -14.67
CA ALA A 165 1.83 20.48 -14.94
C ALA A 165 1.83 21.34 -13.66
N ASP A 166 1.27 20.81 -12.54
CA ASP A 166 1.30 21.52 -11.26
C ASP A 166 2.73 21.67 -10.72
N TYR A 167 3.52 20.60 -10.76
CA TYR A 167 4.91 20.68 -10.32
C TYR A 167 5.76 21.60 -11.22
N ASP A 168 5.56 21.56 -12.54
CA ASP A 168 6.25 22.45 -13.49
C ASP A 168 5.91 23.92 -13.21
N ALA A 169 4.64 24.23 -12.94
CA ALA A 169 4.22 25.57 -12.58
C ALA A 169 4.85 26.05 -11.25
N LEU A 170 4.91 25.17 -10.24
CA LEU A 170 5.60 25.48 -8.98
C LEU A 170 7.07 25.74 -9.18
N LEU A 171 7.77 24.88 -9.89
CA LEU A 171 9.21 24.94 -10.09
C LEU A 171 9.65 26.10 -11.01
N THR A 172 8.71 26.64 -11.80
CA THR A 172 8.93 27.89 -12.57
C THR A 172 9.05 29.09 -11.63
N VAL A 173 8.26 29.12 -10.54
CA VAL A 173 8.25 30.22 -9.56
C VAL A 173 9.25 29.97 -8.44
N ARG A 174 9.37 28.72 -7.99
CA ARG A 174 10.20 28.29 -6.88
C ARG A 174 11.10 27.11 -7.27
N PRO A 175 12.18 27.35 -8.01
CA PRO A 175 13.09 26.30 -8.47
C PRO A 175 13.96 25.69 -7.36
N ASP A 176 13.86 26.20 -6.14
CA ASP A 176 14.57 25.79 -4.93
C ASP A 176 13.84 24.72 -4.11
N LEU A 177 12.66 24.26 -4.52
CA LEU A 177 11.86 23.27 -3.82
C LEU A 177 12.34 21.82 -4.14
N ALA A 178 13.25 21.28 -3.33
CA ALA A 178 13.82 19.94 -3.54
C ALA A 178 12.75 18.82 -3.51
N GLU A 179 11.76 18.92 -2.60
CA GLU A 179 10.66 17.95 -2.52
C GLU A 179 9.79 17.97 -3.78
N THR A 180 9.49 19.15 -4.33
CA THR A 180 8.72 19.28 -5.57
C THR A 180 9.46 18.67 -6.76
N TRP A 181 10.80 18.86 -6.85
CA TRP A 181 11.63 18.16 -7.84
C TRP A 181 11.57 16.64 -7.66
N THR A 182 11.55 16.14 -6.43
CA THR A 182 11.42 14.71 -6.13
C THR A 182 10.06 14.16 -6.59
N ASN A 183 8.98 14.87 -6.27
CA ASN A 183 7.61 14.50 -6.67
C ASN A 183 7.46 14.52 -8.21
N ARG A 184 8.03 15.54 -8.87
CA ARG A 184 8.10 15.61 -10.33
C ARG A 184 8.82 14.40 -10.93
N GLY A 185 9.96 14.01 -10.34
CA GLY A 185 10.70 12.82 -10.75
C GLY A 185 9.86 11.54 -10.63
N ALA A 186 9.11 11.40 -9.55
CA ALA A 186 8.23 10.26 -9.35
C ALA A 186 7.11 10.18 -10.41
N VAL A 187 6.45 11.31 -10.73
CA VAL A 187 5.42 11.36 -11.79
C VAL A 187 6.00 11.08 -13.17
N LEU A 188 7.20 11.59 -13.48
CA LEU A 188 7.86 11.28 -14.75
C LEU A 188 8.17 9.79 -14.90
N CYS A 189 8.52 9.12 -13.80
CA CYS A 189 8.68 7.67 -13.79
C CYS A 189 7.34 6.95 -14.08
N ASP A 190 6.25 7.38 -13.43
CA ASP A 190 4.91 6.84 -13.66
C ASP A 190 4.43 7.06 -15.11
N LEU A 191 4.90 8.12 -15.78
CA LEU A 191 4.69 8.41 -17.21
C LEU A 191 5.61 7.62 -18.16
N GLY A 192 6.50 6.77 -17.64
CA GLY A 192 7.47 6.04 -18.45
C GLY A 192 8.59 6.92 -19.05
N ARG A 193 8.95 8.03 -18.38
CA ARG A 193 10.00 8.99 -18.77
C ARG A 193 11.17 8.97 -17.76
N PRO A 194 11.85 7.82 -17.58
CA PRO A 194 12.80 7.62 -16.49
C PRO A 194 14.05 8.50 -16.57
N GLU A 195 14.53 8.85 -17.77
CA GLU A 195 15.72 9.72 -17.91
C GLU A 195 15.42 11.17 -17.48
N GLU A 196 14.21 11.66 -17.72
CA GLU A 196 13.79 12.97 -17.24
C GLU A 196 13.51 12.96 -15.72
N ALA A 197 13.04 11.83 -15.23
CA ALA A 197 12.87 11.60 -13.80
C ALA A 197 14.23 11.69 -13.07
N LEU A 198 15.28 11.04 -13.60
CA LEU A 198 16.64 11.14 -13.03
C LEU A 198 17.14 12.60 -13.00
N LYS A 199 16.94 13.37 -14.07
CA LYS A 199 17.32 14.80 -14.08
C LYS A 199 16.61 15.60 -12.99
N SER A 200 15.33 15.31 -12.72
CA SER A 200 14.57 15.95 -11.66
C SER A 200 15.13 15.59 -10.28
N LEU A 201 15.42 14.31 -10.05
CA LEU A 201 16.00 13.82 -8.80
C LEU A 201 17.43 14.35 -8.58
N ASP A 202 18.25 14.44 -9.62
CA ASP A 202 19.58 15.04 -9.53
C ASP A 202 19.49 16.53 -9.18
N ARG A 203 18.47 17.24 -9.69
CA ARG A 203 18.22 18.62 -9.28
C ARG A 203 17.78 18.71 -7.81
N ALA A 204 16.89 17.82 -7.34
CA ALA A 204 16.50 17.73 -5.94
C ALA A 204 17.71 17.50 -5.02
N LEU A 205 18.58 16.55 -5.38
CA LEU A 205 19.77 16.18 -4.63
C LEU A 205 20.88 17.26 -4.73
N GLY A 206 20.91 18.04 -5.79
CA GLY A 206 21.77 19.22 -5.89
C GLY A 206 21.37 20.34 -4.92
N LEU A 207 20.07 20.46 -4.65
CA LEU A 207 19.52 21.40 -3.66
C LEU A 207 19.64 20.86 -2.22
N GLN A 208 19.33 19.59 -2.04
CA GLN A 208 19.35 18.92 -0.74
C GLN A 208 19.99 17.53 -0.84
N PRO A 209 21.33 17.41 -0.69
CA PRO A 209 22.07 16.16 -0.87
C PRO A 209 21.69 15.04 0.11
N GLY A 210 21.07 15.40 1.25
CA GLY A 210 20.62 14.50 2.30
C GLY A 210 19.15 14.07 2.21
N LEU A 211 18.49 14.24 1.07
CA LEU A 211 17.08 13.87 0.91
C LEU A 211 16.96 12.35 0.61
N ALA A 212 16.74 11.55 1.67
CA ALA A 212 16.70 10.08 1.58
C ALA A 212 15.63 9.58 0.58
N VAL A 213 14.47 10.25 0.53
CA VAL A 213 13.38 9.93 -0.42
C VAL A 213 13.84 10.10 -1.87
N ALA A 214 14.54 11.19 -2.20
CA ALA A 214 15.06 11.43 -3.54
C ALA A 214 16.14 10.40 -3.94
N LEU A 215 17.04 10.06 -3.00
CA LEU A 215 18.05 9.01 -3.21
C LEU A 215 17.42 7.65 -3.46
N SER A 216 16.41 7.28 -2.66
CA SER A 216 15.69 6.01 -2.82
C SER A 216 14.93 5.95 -4.15
N SER A 217 14.26 7.04 -4.53
CA SER A 217 13.56 7.17 -5.83
C SER A 217 14.55 7.09 -7.01
N ARG A 218 15.73 7.72 -6.88
CA ARG A 218 16.79 7.62 -7.88
C ARG A 218 17.26 6.18 -8.04
N GLY A 219 17.52 5.49 -6.94
CA GLY A 219 17.92 4.07 -6.97
C GLY A 219 16.87 3.17 -7.61
N PHE A 220 15.60 3.41 -7.32
CA PHE A 220 14.49 2.71 -8.00
C PHE A 220 14.54 2.89 -9.52
N ILE A 221 14.65 4.14 -10.00
CA ILE A 221 14.66 4.45 -11.45
C ILE A 221 15.93 3.91 -12.12
N GLN A 222 17.09 4.00 -11.46
CA GLN A 222 18.34 3.42 -11.96
C GLN A 222 18.23 1.90 -12.15
N ARG A 223 17.56 1.19 -11.22
CA ARG A 223 17.27 -0.23 -11.37
C ARG A 223 16.35 -0.51 -12.57
N GLU A 224 15.28 0.28 -12.77
CA GLU A 224 14.41 0.14 -13.96
C GLU A 224 15.18 0.28 -15.27
N LEU A 225 16.22 1.15 -15.28
CA LEU A 225 17.14 1.33 -16.39
C LEU A 225 18.28 0.29 -16.45
N ALA A 226 18.24 -0.73 -15.59
CA ALA A 226 19.28 -1.74 -15.43
C ALA A 226 20.68 -1.19 -15.06
N ARG A 227 20.74 0.00 -14.44
CA ARG A 227 21.95 0.62 -13.90
C ARG A 227 22.12 0.19 -12.43
N PHE A 228 22.37 -1.10 -12.22
CA PHE A 228 22.26 -1.72 -10.89
C PHE A 228 23.27 -1.20 -9.87
N ASP A 229 24.55 -1.01 -10.27
CA ASP A 229 25.59 -0.51 -9.36
C ASP A 229 25.28 0.91 -8.90
N GLU A 230 24.86 1.79 -9.80
CA GLU A 230 24.41 3.15 -9.49
C GLU A 230 23.20 3.14 -8.56
N ALA A 231 22.26 2.20 -8.78
CA ALA A 231 21.09 2.02 -7.92
C ALA A 231 21.49 1.65 -6.50
N LEU A 232 22.40 0.68 -6.34
CA LEU A 232 22.90 0.27 -5.02
C LEU A 232 23.64 1.40 -4.31
N GLU A 233 24.44 2.22 -5.03
CA GLU A 233 25.08 3.40 -4.45
C GLU A 233 24.07 4.41 -3.93
N SER A 234 23.04 4.73 -4.75
CA SER A 234 21.98 5.67 -4.35
C SER A 234 21.20 5.16 -3.12
N LEU A 235 20.88 3.88 -3.10
CA LEU A 235 20.16 3.23 -1.98
C LEU A 235 21.03 3.12 -0.71
N ALA A 236 22.33 2.85 -0.86
CA ALA A 236 23.25 2.85 0.27
C ALA A 236 23.35 4.24 0.92
N ARG A 237 23.40 5.30 0.13
CA ARG A 237 23.38 6.69 0.63
C ARG A 237 22.04 7.00 1.32
N ALA A 238 20.90 6.58 0.76
CA ALA A 238 19.60 6.75 1.40
C ALA A 238 19.57 6.08 2.79
N LEU A 239 20.04 4.84 2.89
CA LEU A 239 20.08 4.07 4.13
C LEU A 239 21.15 4.56 5.13
N ALA A 240 22.20 5.23 4.67
CA ALA A 240 23.16 5.89 5.55
C ALA A 240 22.56 7.11 6.26
N ILE A 241 21.61 7.80 5.60
CA ILE A 241 20.87 8.95 6.14
C ILE A 241 19.72 8.46 7.04
N GLU A 242 18.94 7.49 6.54
CA GLU A 242 17.76 6.95 7.21
C GLU A 242 17.84 5.40 7.22
N PRO A 243 18.49 4.81 8.25
CA PRO A 243 18.71 3.36 8.33
C PRO A 243 17.42 2.53 8.36
N ASP A 244 16.32 3.12 8.80
CA ASP A 244 15.01 2.47 8.95
C ASP A 244 14.04 2.85 7.82
N TYR A 245 14.56 3.27 6.66
CA TYR A 245 13.72 3.60 5.51
C TYR A 245 13.28 2.33 4.76
N ALA A 246 12.09 1.83 5.08
CA ALA A 246 11.54 0.57 4.55
C ALA A 246 11.56 0.49 3.02
N ALA A 247 11.17 1.58 2.32
CA ALA A 247 11.15 1.61 0.87
C ALA A 247 12.56 1.45 0.25
N ALA A 248 13.58 2.06 0.84
CA ALA A 248 14.96 1.92 0.37
C ALA A 248 15.49 0.49 0.56
N HIS A 249 15.16 -0.17 1.67
CA HIS A 249 15.44 -1.61 1.85
C HIS A 249 14.71 -2.47 0.79
N GLY A 250 13.44 -2.20 0.51
CA GLY A 250 12.67 -2.90 -0.53
C GLY A 250 13.30 -2.73 -1.92
N HIS A 251 13.66 -1.50 -2.30
CA HIS A 251 14.33 -1.23 -3.58
C HIS A 251 15.71 -1.88 -3.66
N ARG A 252 16.48 -1.88 -2.57
CA ARG A 252 17.77 -2.57 -2.49
C ARG A 252 17.58 -4.08 -2.66
N GLY A 253 16.59 -4.67 -2.01
CA GLY A 253 16.25 -6.08 -2.17
C GLY A 253 15.96 -6.45 -3.64
N LYS A 254 15.13 -5.66 -4.32
CA LYS A 254 14.82 -5.86 -5.75
C LYS A 254 16.06 -5.75 -6.63
N THR A 255 16.90 -4.74 -6.40
CA THR A 255 18.13 -4.53 -7.17
C THR A 255 19.08 -5.73 -7.01
N LEU A 256 19.33 -6.16 -5.78
CA LEU A 256 20.18 -7.31 -5.48
C LEU A 256 19.63 -8.62 -6.07
N SER A 257 18.31 -8.79 -6.08
CA SER A 257 17.65 -9.96 -6.69
C SER A 257 17.91 -10.03 -8.19
N GLU A 258 17.74 -8.92 -8.90
CA GLU A 258 18.01 -8.84 -10.35
C GLU A 258 19.51 -9.01 -10.69
N MET A 259 20.41 -8.75 -9.74
CA MET A 259 21.86 -9.03 -9.87
C MET A 259 22.23 -10.48 -9.49
N GLY A 260 21.30 -11.27 -8.94
CA GLY A 260 21.54 -12.62 -8.48
C GLY A 260 22.12 -12.75 -7.07
N HIS A 261 22.24 -11.65 -6.32
CA HIS A 261 22.70 -11.62 -4.93
C HIS A 261 21.55 -11.94 -3.96
N LEU A 262 21.03 -13.18 -4.04
CA LEU A 262 19.80 -13.56 -3.34
C LEU A 262 19.89 -13.52 -1.81
N PRO A 263 20.97 -13.94 -1.13
CA PRO A 263 21.05 -13.86 0.33
C PRO A 263 20.90 -12.42 0.85
N GLU A 264 21.63 -11.48 0.25
CA GLU A 264 21.59 -10.06 0.62
C GLU A 264 20.26 -9.40 0.22
N SER A 265 19.67 -9.83 -0.91
CA SER A 265 18.34 -9.41 -1.35
C SER A 265 17.29 -9.77 -0.32
N PHE A 266 17.24 -11.03 0.09
CA PHE A 266 16.26 -11.52 1.05
C PHE A 266 16.43 -10.90 2.45
N GLN A 267 17.67 -10.65 2.88
CA GLN A 267 17.94 -9.89 4.10
C GLN A 267 17.36 -8.46 4.02
N SER A 268 17.54 -7.80 2.86
CA SER A 268 16.99 -6.45 2.64
C SER A 268 15.46 -6.45 2.65
N PHE A 269 14.82 -7.44 2.04
CA PHE A 269 13.37 -7.59 2.06
C PHE A 269 12.84 -7.90 3.47
N LEU A 270 13.53 -8.76 4.22
CA LEU A 270 13.13 -9.04 5.60
C LEU A 270 13.14 -7.76 6.44
N ARG A 271 14.18 -6.94 6.31
CA ARG A 271 14.26 -5.66 7.02
C ARG A 271 13.16 -4.70 6.59
N ALA A 272 12.87 -4.59 5.30
CA ALA A 272 11.74 -3.80 4.79
C ALA A 272 10.41 -4.24 5.42
N GLY A 273 10.17 -5.55 5.48
CA GLY A 273 8.96 -6.12 6.07
C GLY A 273 8.82 -5.85 7.56
N GLU A 274 9.91 -5.99 8.34
CA GLU A 274 9.92 -5.66 9.77
C GLU A 274 9.55 -4.19 10.03
N LEU A 275 10.13 -3.28 9.24
CA LEU A 275 9.87 -1.84 9.36
C LEU A 275 8.43 -1.50 8.95
N THR A 276 7.95 -2.08 7.87
CA THR A 276 6.57 -1.91 7.38
C THR A 276 5.57 -2.42 8.42
N TYR A 277 5.82 -3.60 8.99
CA TYR A 277 4.96 -4.18 10.02
C TYR A 277 4.95 -3.34 11.31
N ALA A 278 6.10 -2.84 11.76
CA ALA A 278 6.19 -1.98 12.93
C ALA A 278 5.42 -0.66 12.77
N ALA A 279 5.33 -0.15 11.53
CA ALA A 279 4.58 1.07 11.21
C ALA A 279 3.08 0.82 10.99
N ARG A 280 2.65 -0.46 10.80
CA ARG A 280 1.25 -0.82 10.52
C ARG A 280 0.36 -0.45 11.71
N ARG A 281 -0.75 0.21 11.40
CA ARG A 281 -1.87 0.41 12.33
C ARG A 281 -3.05 -0.38 11.79
N PRO A 282 -3.61 -1.36 12.52
CA PRO A 282 -4.85 -2.02 12.14
C PRO A 282 -5.93 -0.94 11.97
N GLY A 283 -6.49 -0.84 10.77
CA GLY A 283 -7.62 0.06 10.52
C GLY A 283 -8.92 -0.55 11.05
N PRO A 284 -9.94 0.28 11.35
CA PRO A 284 -11.27 -0.21 11.67
C PRO A 284 -11.94 -0.96 10.51
N ASP A 285 -11.41 -0.80 9.28
CA ASP A 285 -11.98 -1.32 8.04
C ASP A 285 -11.28 -2.60 7.53
N ALA A 286 -10.61 -3.35 8.42
CA ALA A 286 -10.01 -4.63 8.02
C ALA A 286 -11.08 -5.61 7.51
N PHE A 287 -10.82 -6.26 6.37
CA PHE A 287 -11.73 -7.27 5.83
C PHE A 287 -12.00 -8.40 6.84
N ALA A 288 -13.22 -8.92 6.86
CA ALA A 288 -13.60 -9.99 7.79
C ALA A 288 -12.69 -11.22 7.70
N HIS A 289 -12.29 -11.62 6.47
CA HIS A 289 -11.37 -12.73 6.24
C HIS A 289 -9.93 -12.43 6.74
N GLU A 290 -9.49 -11.18 6.74
CA GLU A 290 -8.20 -10.78 7.33
C GLU A 290 -8.21 -10.95 8.84
N GLN A 291 -9.27 -10.48 9.52
CA GLN A 291 -9.43 -10.61 10.96
C GLN A 291 -9.54 -12.09 11.38
N GLN A 292 -10.31 -12.88 10.63
CA GLN A 292 -10.43 -14.31 10.85
C GLN A 292 -9.06 -15.00 10.70
N HIS A 293 -8.31 -14.69 9.65
CA HIS A 293 -6.98 -15.25 9.43
C HIS A 293 -6.01 -14.91 10.57
N GLU A 294 -6.01 -13.67 11.05
CA GLU A 294 -5.15 -13.27 12.18
C GLU A 294 -5.47 -14.06 13.45
N GLN A 295 -6.75 -14.32 13.71
CA GLN A 295 -7.17 -15.12 14.86
C GLN A 295 -6.77 -16.59 14.71
N GLU A 296 -7.07 -17.19 13.55
CA GLU A 296 -6.70 -18.57 13.24
C GLU A 296 -5.17 -18.78 13.30
N GLN A 297 -4.39 -17.81 12.83
CA GLN A 297 -2.92 -17.88 12.94
C GLN A 297 -2.44 -17.85 14.39
N LYS A 298 -3.01 -17.00 15.24
CA LYS A 298 -2.70 -16.95 16.67
C LYS A 298 -3.01 -18.27 17.36
N ASP A 299 -4.17 -18.86 17.05
CA ASP A 299 -4.61 -20.12 17.61
C ASP A 299 -3.67 -21.26 17.17
N TRP A 300 -3.28 -21.28 15.89
CA TRP A 300 -2.32 -22.25 15.36
C TRP A 300 -0.93 -22.12 16.02
N ILE A 301 -0.38 -20.91 16.15
CA ILE A 301 0.90 -20.65 16.82
C ILE A 301 0.84 -21.17 18.28
N THR A 302 -0.28 -20.90 18.96
CA THR A 302 -0.46 -21.33 20.35
C THR A 302 -0.55 -22.87 20.46
N ALA A 303 -1.27 -23.51 19.57
CA ALA A 303 -1.46 -24.96 19.56
C ALA A 303 -0.19 -25.71 19.14
N SER A 304 0.56 -25.20 18.17
CA SER A 304 1.79 -25.81 17.68
C SER A 304 2.98 -25.64 18.63
N GLY A 305 2.93 -24.66 19.54
CA GLY A 305 4.04 -24.30 20.42
C GLY A 305 5.23 -23.66 19.69
N GLU A 306 5.04 -23.22 18.44
CA GLU A 306 6.10 -22.60 17.64
C GLU A 306 6.48 -21.23 18.18
N VAL A 307 7.79 -21.01 18.29
CA VAL A 307 8.37 -19.75 18.75
C VAL A 307 8.94 -19.00 17.55
N GLY A 308 8.30 -17.90 17.19
CA GLY A 308 8.76 -17.03 16.12
C GLY A 308 9.82 -16.03 16.57
N GLN A 309 10.56 -15.50 15.62
CA GLN A 309 11.59 -14.49 15.83
C GLN A 309 11.19 -13.13 15.23
N GLY A 310 11.60 -12.07 15.92
CA GLY A 310 11.41 -10.68 15.47
C GLY A 310 9.95 -10.22 15.40
N PRO A 311 9.73 -8.99 14.89
CA PRO A 311 8.39 -8.39 14.79
C PRO A 311 7.41 -9.21 13.95
N LEU A 312 7.89 -9.83 12.87
CA LEU A 312 7.11 -10.68 11.97
C LEU A 312 6.84 -12.08 12.51
N HIS A 313 7.31 -12.39 13.72
CA HIS A 313 7.16 -13.73 14.32
C HIS A 313 7.55 -14.84 13.33
N ILE A 314 8.74 -14.73 12.74
CA ILE A 314 9.22 -15.69 11.74
C ILE A 314 9.40 -17.07 12.37
N VAL A 315 8.66 -18.05 11.88
CA VAL A 315 8.71 -19.46 12.31
C VAL A 315 9.36 -20.29 11.21
N GLY A 316 10.50 -20.91 11.50
CA GLY A 316 11.22 -21.69 10.49
C GLY A 316 11.81 -20.81 9.37
N GLY A 317 11.82 -21.33 8.14
CA GLY A 317 12.30 -20.57 6.96
C GLY A 317 13.84 -20.44 6.86
N ALA A 318 14.61 -21.04 7.76
CA ALA A 318 16.06 -21.13 7.63
C ALA A 318 16.46 -22.00 6.43
N ARG A 319 17.65 -21.75 5.88
CA ARG A 319 18.23 -22.64 4.86
C ARG A 319 18.38 -24.06 5.42
N LEU A 320 18.10 -25.06 4.60
CA LEU A 320 18.34 -26.46 4.94
C LEU A 320 19.78 -26.84 4.58
N SER A 321 20.33 -27.79 5.31
CA SER A 321 21.70 -28.27 5.08
C SER A 321 21.84 -29.06 3.78
N GLY A 322 20.75 -29.69 3.33
CA GLY A 322 20.66 -30.46 2.09
C GLY A 322 20.07 -29.68 0.93
N ARG A 323 19.94 -30.38 -0.20
CA ARG A 323 19.21 -29.84 -1.35
C ARG A 323 17.72 -29.72 -1.04
N VAL A 324 17.12 -28.69 -1.63
CA VAL A 324 15.69 -28.44 -1.49
C VAL A 324 14.92 -28.72 -2.78
N VAL A 325 15.59 -28.68 -3.95
CA VAL A 325 15.01 -29.01 -5.25
C VAL A 325 15.38 -30.43 -5.66
N ASN A 326 14.41 -31.25 -5.99
CA ASN A 326 14.62 -32.61 -6.45
C ASN A 326 15.23 -32.69 -7.85
N LEU A 327 16.25 -33.55 -8.03
CA LEU A 327 16.97 -33.67 -9.31
C LEU A 327 16.34 -34.64 -10.32
N HIS A 328 15.46 -35.53 -9.86
CA HIS A 328 14.93 -36.62 -10.71
C HIS A 328 14.14 -36.13 -11.93
N ASN A 329 13.62 -34.91 -11.90
CA ASN A 329 12.86 -34.30 -13.02
C ASN A 329 13.71 -33.40 -13.93
N ARG A 330 15.01 -33.23 -13.65
CA ARG A 330 15.85 -32.22 -14.30
C ARG A 330 15.90 -32.37 -15.82
N ASP A 331 16.38 -33.51 -16.31
CA ASP A 331 16.61 -33.70 -17.75
C ASP A 331 15.31 -33.73 -18.54
N GLY A 332 14.23 -34.25 -17.92
CA GLY A 332 12.88 -34.22 -18.49
C GLY A 332 12.29 -32.82 -18.60
N ALA A 333 12.47 -32.00 -17.59
CA ALA A 333 11.96 -30.63 -17.56
C ALA A 333 12.69 -29.71 -18.55
N ASP A 334 14.02 -29.75 -18.59
CA ASP A 334 14.81 -28.98 -19.56
C ASP A 334 14.48 -29.38 -21.01
N LYS A 335 14.33 -30.69 -21.27
CA LYS A 335 13.89 -31.19 -22.58
C LYS A 335 12.47 -30.71 -22.92
N ALA A 336 11.53 -30.89 -22.00
CA ALA A 336 10.14 -30.44 -22.19
C ALA A 336 10.07 -28.94 -22.45
N TRP A 337 10.85 -28.12 -21.76
CA TRP A 337 10.93 -26.68 -22.01
C TRP A 337 11.42 -26.34 -23.41
N ARG A 338 12.45 -27.04 -23.90
CA ARG A 338 12.96 -26.80 -25.27
C ARG A 338 11.93 -27.18 -26.33
N GLU A 339 11.21 -28.30 -26.14
CA GLU A 339 10.33 -28.91 -27.14
C GLU A 339 8.88 -28.42 -27.08
N SER A 340 8.41 -27.87 -25.93
CA SER A 340 7.02 -27.42 -25.80
C SER A 340 6.74 -26.13 -26.57
N ASP A 341 5.54 -26.05 -27.13
CA ASP A 341 4.93 -24.83 -27.67
C ASP A 341 3.41 -24.92 -27.44
N PRO A 342 2.83 -24.09 -26.61
CA PRO A 342 3.50 -23.04 -25.79
C PRO A 342 4.44 -23.60 -24.72
N LYS A 343 5.33 -22.73 -24.21
CA LYS A 343 6.28 -23.07 -23.13
C LYS A 343 5.53 -23.29 -21.83
N ILE A 344 5.18 -24.54 -21.53
CA ILE A 344 4.51 -24.97 -20.28
C ILE A 344 5.14 -26.29 -19.87
N VAL A 345 5.67 -26.37 -18.66
CA VAL A 345 6.25 -27.58 -18.07
C VAL A 345 5.64 -27.81 -16.69
N VAL A 346 5.18 -29.03 -16.44
CA VAL A 346 4.64 -29.46 -15.14
C VAL A 346 5.63 -30.41 -14.49
N ILE A 347 5.98 -30.14 -13.22
CA ILE A 347 6.91 -30.94 -12.42
C ILE A 347 6.23 -31.35 -11.14
N ASP A 348 5.99 -32.63 -10.95
CA ASP A 348 5.53 -33.19 -9.68
C ASP A 348 6.71 -33.44 -8.74
N ASN A 349 6.49 -33.27 -7.45
CA ASN A 349 7.52 -33.40 -6.42
C ASN A 349 8.75 -32.50 -6.71
N LEU A 350 8.50 -31.20 -6.96
CA LEU A 350 9.55 -30.22 -7.25
C LEU A 350 10.56 -30.13 -6.09
N LEU A 351 10.07 -30.04 -4.88
CA LEU A 351 10.87 -29.87 -3.67
C LEU A 351 11.00 -31.19 -2.90
N THR A 352 12.00 -31.28 -2.06
CA THR A 352 12.10 -32.38 -1.07
C THR A 352 10.98 -32.24 -0.02
N ASP A 353 10.58 -33.35 0.59
CA ASP A 353 9.54 -33.36 1.63
C ASP A 353 9.90 -32.47 2.81
N GLU A 354 11.19 -32.43 3.19
CA GLU A 354 11.71 -31.56 4.23
C GLU A 354 11.53 -30.08 3.88
N ALA A 355 11.81 -29.71 2.62
CA ALA A 355 11.65 -28.34 2.14
C ALA A 355 10.17 -27.92 2.10
N VAL A 356 9.27 -28.79 1.65
CA VAL A 356 7.82 -28.53 1.66
C VAL A 356 7.33 -28.31 3.09
N ALA A 357 7.70 -29.21 4.01
CA ALA A 357 7.33 -29.10 5.42
C ALA A 357 7.83 -27.80 6.05
N ALA A 358 9.09 -27.44 5.79
CA ALA A 358 9.69 -26.20 6.31
C ALA A 358 9.03 -24.94 5.75
N LEU A 359 8.75 -24.90 4.43
CA LEU A 359 8.02 -23.77 3.80
C LEU A 359 6.59 -23.66 4.34
N ARG A 360 5.92 -24.79 4.55
CA ARG A 360 4.58 -24.82 5.09
C ARG A 360 4.56 -24.27 6.52
N ARG A 361 5.48 -24.70 7.40
CA ARG A 361 5.63 -24.13 8.75
C ARG A 361 5.87 -22.61 8.70
N TYR A 362 6.75 -22.17 7.82
CA TYR A 362 7.00 -20.73 7.61
C TYR A 362 5.72 -19.99 7.24
N CYS A 363 4.98 -20.47 6.26
CA CYS A 363 3.76 -19.84 5.78
C CYS A 363 2.59 -19.90 6.78
N LEU A 364 2.53 -20.91 7.65
CA LEU A 364 1.49 -21.02 8.68
C LEU A 364 1.82 -20.17 9.91
N GLY A 365 3.07 -20.16 10.37
CA GLY A 365 3.47 -19.55 11.63
C GLY A 365 3.92 -18.09 11.54
N SER A 366 4.40 -17.63 10.39
CA SER A 366 5.00 -16.29 10.29
C SER A 366 3.97 -15.22 9.91
N ARG A 367 4.08 -14.03 10.52
CA ARG A 367 3.21 -12.88 10.25
C ARG A 367 3.65 -12.16 8.98
N ILE A 368 3.32 -12.73 7.84
CA ILE A 368 3.72 -12.27 6.50
C ILE A 368 2.53 -11.95 5.58
N TRP A 369 1.30 -12.25 6.00
CA TRP A 369 0.08 -12.15 5.21
C TRP A 369 -0.60 -10.79 5.44
N HIS A 370 -0.09 -9.73 4.79
CA HIS A 370 -0.48 -8.35 5.09
C HIS A 370 -1.26 -7.64 3.98
N THR A 371 -1.49 -8.30 2.86
CA THR A 371 -2.20 -7.69 1.73
C THR A 371 -3.52 -8.42 1.50
N PRO A 372 -4.64 -7.92 2.09
CA PRO A 372 -5.94 -8.52 1.88
C PRO A 372 -6.52 -8.12 0.52
N TYR A 373 -7.22 -9.05 -0.11
CA TYR A 373 -7.94 -8.85 -1.36
C TYR A 373 -9.43 -9.09 -1.14
N SER A 374 -10.28 -8.24 -1.73
CA SER A 374 -11.74 -8.29 -1.56
C SER A 374 -12.36 -9.62 -2.00
N GLN A 375 -11.64 -10.40 -2.82
CA GLN A 375 -12.06 -11.71 -3.30
C GLN A 375 -11.87 -12.84 -2.26
N GLY A 376 -11.32 -12.58 -1.06
CA GLY A 376 -11.18 -13.59 0.00
C GLY A 376 -9.84 -14.33 -0.01
N TYR A 377 -8.74 -13.67 -0.33
CA TYR A 377 -7.40 -14.21 -0.16
C TYR A 377 -6.42 -13.15 0.37
N LEU A 378 -5.30 -13.62 0.90
CA LEU A 378 -4.24 -12.80 1.46
C LEU A 378 -2.96 -12.96 0.66
N GLY A 379 -2.27 -11.84 0.39
CA GLY A 379 -0.97 -11.81 -0.24
C GLY A 379 0.17 -11.65 0.77
N ALA A 380 1.27 -12.34 0.50
CA ALA A 380 2.55 -12.16 1.17
C ALA A 380 3.61 -11.78 0.15
N PHE A 381 4.23 -10.62 0.32
CA PHE A 381 5.18 -10.04 -0.62
C PHE A 381 6.56 -9.84 0.04
N PRO A 382 7.65 -9.79 -0.74
CA PRO A 382 9.00 -9.62 -0.19
C PRO A 382 9.11 -8.40 0.72
N GLU A 383 8.59 -7.26 0.30
CA GLU A 383 8.63 -6.00 1.05
C GLU A 383 7.78 -6.03 2.33
N SER A 384 6.90 -7.02 2.44
CA SER A 384 6.11 -7.29 3.66
C SER A 384 6.67 -8.43 4.49
N GLY A 385 7.89 -8.90 4.18
CA GLY A 385 8.60 -9.91 4.94
C GLY A 385 8.47 -11.35 4.42
N PHE A 386 7.87 -11.58 3.24
CA PHE A 386 7.90 -12.89 2.58
C PHE A 386 9.30 -13.13 1.97
N ALA A 387 10.30 -13.29 2.82
CA ALA A 387 11.72 -13.30 2.44
C ALA A 387 12.56 -14.26 3.30
N ALA A 388 12.06 -15.47 3.51
CA ALA A 388 12.80 -16.48 4.25
C ALA A 388 14.07 -16.95 3.51
N PRO A 389 15.20 -17.22 4.20
CA PRO A 389 16.41 -17.76 3.58
C PRO A 389 16.19 -19.07 2.81
N LEU A 390 15.21 -19.88 3.20
CA LEU A 390 14.81 -21.09 2.48
C LEU A 390 14.24 -20.78 1.09
N LEU A 391 13.47 -19.69 0.94
CA LEU A 391 12.97 -19.26 -0.37
C LEU A 391 14.11 -18.83 -1.29
N ALA A 392 15.13 -18.16 -0.76
CA ALA A 392 16.33 -17.83 -1.52
C ALA A 392 17.05 -19.12 -1.97
N GLN A 393 17.16 -20.13 -1.11
CA GLN A 393 17.73 -21.43 -1.46
C GLN A 393 16.93 -22.13 -2.57
N VAL A 394 15.61 -22.12 -2.49
CA VAL A 394 14.76 -22.67 -3.55
C VAL A 394 15.05 -21.96 -4.88
N ALA A 395 15.08 -20.63 -4.89
CA ALA A 395 15.33 -19.85 -6.10
C ALA A 395 16.73 -20.12 -6.70
N GLU A 396 17.77 -20.19 -5.86
CA GLU A 396 19.14 -20.53 -6.26
C GLU A 396 19.19 -21.94 -6.88
N GLU A 397 18.60 -22.93 -6.20
CA GLU A 397 18.62 -24.32 -6.66
C GLU A 397 17.79 -24.55 -7.92
N LEU A 398 16.67 -23.82 -8.10
CA LEU A 398 15.92 -23.82 -9.37
C LEU A 398 16.83 -23.38 -10.53
N SER A 399 17.54 -22.26 -10.33
CA SER A 399 18.41 -21.69 -11.38
C SER A 399 19.56 -22.60 -11.78
N VAL A 400 20.15 -23.33 -10.84
CA VAL A 400 21.26 -24.26 -11.13
C VAL A 400 20.78 -25.63 -11.58
N THR A 401 19.55 -26.04 -11.24
CA THR A 401 18.98 -27.33 -11.57
C THR A 401 18.43 -27.32 -12.99
N PHE A 402 17.61 -26.34 -13.35
CA PHE A 402 16.94 -26.24 -14.65
C PHE A 402 17.59 -25.17 -15.53
N LYS A 403 18.80 -25.45 -15.99
CA LYS A 403 19.65 -24.46 -16.68
C LYS A 403 19.07 -23.95 -18.00
N ASP A 404 18.38 -24.79 -18.74
CA ASP A 404 17.82 -24.38 -20.03
C ASP A 404 16.61 -23.46 -19.86
N ILE A 405 16.03 -23.45 -18.66
CA ILE A 405 14.90 -22.58 -18.32
C ILE A 405 15.41 -21.26 -17.73
N PHE A 406 16.37 -21.30 -16.80
CA PHE A 406 16.70 -20.14 -15.96
C PHE A 406 18.10 -19.53 -16.19
N ALA A 407 18.99 -20.15 -17.01
CA ALA A 407 20.41 -19.75 -17.10
C ALA A 407 20.65 -18.22 -17.36
N THR A 408 19.72 -17.56 -18.05
CA THR A 408 19.81 -16.12 -18.38
C THR A 408 18.76 -15.27 -17.66
N HIS A 409 18.05 -15.87 -16.69
CA HIS A 409 16.90 -15.25 -16.03
C HIS A 409 17.11 -15.22 -14.50
N PRO A 410 17.66 -14.14 -13.92
CA PRO A 410 17.72 -14.01 -12.47
C PRO A 410 16.31 -13.90 -11.87
N LEU A 411 16.15 -14.30 -10.60
CA LEU A 411 14.92 -14.09 -9.85
C LEU A 411 14.64 -12.58 -9.77
N ARG A 412 13.49 -12.16 -10.26
CA ARG A 412 13.08 -10.77 -10.27
C ARG A 412 12.14 -10.42 -9.13
N TYR A 413 11.16 -11.28 -8.89
CA TYR A 413 10.14 -11.08 -7.87
C TYR A 413 9.54 -12.40 -7.42
N HIS A 414 8.94 -12.42 -6.24
CA HIS A 414 8.23 -13.59 -5.72
C HIS A 414 7.14 -13.16 -4.75
N TRP A 415 6.11 -13.99 -4.59
CA TRP A 415 5.04 -13.79 -3.62
C TRP A 415 4.36 -15.10 -3.29
N ALA A 416 3.49 -15.06 -2.28
CA ALA A 416 2.56 -16.14 -2.02
C ALA A 416 1.14 -15.60 -1.84
N PHE A 417 0.18 -16.42 -2.19
CA PHE A 417 -1.23 -16.21 -1.86
C PHE A 417 -1.75 -17.35 -1.00
N LYS A 418 -2.53 -16.98 0.03
CA LYS A 418 -3.28 -17.89 0.88
C LYS A 418 -4.76 -17.61 0.71
N TYR A 419 -5.51 -18.61 0.28
CA TYR A 419 -6.90 -18.48 -0.16
C TYR A 419 -7.85 -18.97 0.92
N ASP A 420 -9.05 -18.40 0.97
CA ASP A 420 -10.17 -19.00 1.68
C ASP A 420 -10.59 -20.31 1.01
N SER A 421 -11.37 -21.14 1.74
CA SER A 421 -11.67 -22.53 1.34
C SER A 421 -12.44 -22.63 0.03
N HIS A 422 -13.30 -21.65 -0.28
CA HIS A 422 -14.17 -21.67 -1.47
C HIS A 422 -14.11 -20.33 -2.20
N LEU A 423 -13.52 -20.32 -3.40
CA LEU A 423 -13.36 -19.11 -4.23
C LEU A 423 -13.41 -19.44 -5.73
N ASP A 424 -13.87 -18.50 -6.55
CA ASP A 424 -13.85 -18.60 -8.02
C ASP A 424 -12.44 -18.49 -8.63
N GLY A 425 -11.41 -18.34 -7.79
CA GLY A 425 -10.02 -18.16 -8.20
C GLY A 425 -9.64 -16.69 -8.44
N ILE A 426 -8.47 -16.48 -9.04
CA ILE A 426 -8.00 -15.15 -9.47
C ILE A 426 -8.28 -15.01 -10.96
N GLY A 427 -8.73 -13.82 -11.38
CA GLY A 427 -9.06 -13.51 -12.77
C GLY A 427 -7.90 -13.65 -13.74
N ILE A 428 -8.21 -13.58 -15.03
CA ILE A 428 -7.22 -13.75 -16.10
C ILE A 428 -6.23 -12.59 -16.16
N HIS A 429 -4.94 -12.92 -16.27
CA HIS A 429 -3.85 -11.97 -16.43
C HIS A 429 -2.61 -12.62 -17.07
N ALA A 430 -1.59 -11.82 -17.34
CA ALA A 430 -0.23 -12.26 -17.61
C ALA A 430 0.74 -11.50 -16.69
N ASP A 431 1.96 -12.03 -16.51
CA ASP A 431 2.94 -11.43 -15.60
C ASP A 431 4.10 -10.74 -16.34
N GLU A 432 4.71 -9.75 -15.69
CA GLU A 432 5.80 -8.98 -16.28
C GLU A 432 7.18 -9.63 -16.02
N ALA A 433 7.37 -10.83 -16.57
CA ALA A 433 8.62 -11.57 -16.48
C ALA A 433 8.88 -12.39 -17.76
N ALA A 434 10.00 -13.10 -17.81
CA ALA A 434 10.26 -14.07 -18.88
C ALA A 434 9.71 -15.46 -18.52
N VAL A 435 9.89 -15.90 -17.29
CA VAL A 435 9.48 -17.22 -16.81
C VAL A 435 8.71 -17.07 -15.50
N ASN A 436 7.58 -17.76 -15.42
CA ASN A 436 6.78 -17.90 -14.20
C ASN A 436 6.94 -19.31 -13.65
N VAL A 437 7.19 -19.41 -12.35
CA VAL A 437 7.17 -20.66 -11.59
C VAL A 437 6.08 -20.55 -10.53
N ASN A 438 5.10 -21.41 -10.63
CA ASN A 438 3.97 -21.48 -9.70
C ASN A 438 3.98 -22.85 -9.03
N PHE A 439 3.98 -22.93 -7.68
CA PHE A 439 3.94 -24.21 -6.99
C PHE A 439 3.10 -24.16 -5.71
N TRP A 440 2.61 -25.31 -5.28
CA TRP A 440 1.65 -25.44 -4.19
C TRP A 440 2.19 -26.30 -3.05
N ILE A 441 1.90 -25.88 -1.81
CA ILE A 441 2.45 -26.54 -0.60
C ILE A 441 1.39 -27.04 0.39
N THR A 442 0.09 -26.86 0.12
CA THR A 442 -0.98 -27.43 0.95
C THR A 442 -1.17 -28.92 0.60
N PRO A 443 -1.42 -29.82 1.56
CA PRO A 443 -1.59 -31.25 1.28
C PRO A 443 -2.74 -31.54 0.33
N ASP A 444 -2.62 -32.57 -0.51
CA ASP A 444 -3.66 -33.00 -1.44
C ASP A 444 -4.98 -33.34 -0.75
N ALA A 445 -4.93 -33.89 0.47
CA ALA A 445 -6.11 -34.21 1.26
C ALA A 445 -7.01 -33.00 1.60
N ALA A 446 -6.47 -31.79 1.49
CA ALA A 446 -7.23 -30.56 1.69
C ALA A 446 -8.04 -30.15 0.45
N ASN A 447 -7.66 -30.58 -0.76
CA ASN A 447 -8.38 -30.27 -1.98
C ASN A 447 -9.60 -31.20 -2.15
N LEU A 448 -10.79 -30.62 -2.21
CA LEU A 448 -12.06 -31.35 -2.34
C LEU A 448 -12.43 -31.60 -3.80
N ASP A 449 -11.83 -30.86 -4.76
CA ASP A 449 -11.97 -31.08 -6.20
C ASP A 449 -10.64 -31.53 -6.82
N PRO A 450 -10.40 -32.85 -7.01
CA PRO A 450 -9.15 -33.36 -7.56
C PRO A 450 -8.79 -32.85 -8.96
N ASP A 451 -9.78 -32.41 -9.73
CA ASP A 451 -9.60 -31.90 -11.10
C ASP A 451 -9.49 -30.38 -11.17
N GLY A 452 -9.75 -29.67 -10.05
CA GLY A 452 -9.72 -28.23 -9.91
C GLY A 452 -8.60 -27.69 -9.03
N GLY A 453 -8.74 -26.45 -8.59
CA GLY A 453 -7.86 -25.80 -7.63
C GLY A 453 -6.46 -25.42 -8.15
N GLY A 454 -6.15 -25.64 -9.40
CA GLY A 454 -4.84 -25.42 -9.99
C GLY A 454 -4.74 -24.14 -10.84
N LEU A 455 -4.24 -24.28 -12.08
CA LEU A 455 -4.11 -23.19 -13.07
C LEU A 455 -4.80 -23.53 -14.38
N VAL A 456 -5.35 -22.50 -15.02
CA VAL A 456 -5.76 -22.50 -16.41
C VAL A 456 -4.86 -21.55 -17.19
N ILE A 457 -4.15 -22.05 -18.19
CA ILE A 457 -3.22 -21.31 -19.03
C ILE A 457 -3.70 -21.35 -20.48
N TRP A 458 -3.67 -20.21 -21.17
CA TRP A 458 -3.97 -20.13 -22.60
C TRP A 458 -2.70 -20.26 -23.45
N ASP A 459 -2.82 -20.85 -24.63
CA ASP A 459 -1.73 -21.01 -25.61
C ASP A 459 -1.36 -19.71 -26.34
N LYS A 460 -1.84 -18.56 -25.87
CA LYS A 460 -1.58 -17.25 -26.44
C LYS A 460 -0.96 -16.32 -25.43
N ALA A 461 0.15 -15.71 -25.82
CA ALA A 461 0.82 -14.69 -25.04
C ALA A 461 0.12 -13.34 -25.18
N ALA A 462 0.20 -12.53 -24.14
CA ALA A 462 -0.23 -11.14 -24.18
C ALA A 462 0.62 -10.35 -25.20
N PRO A 463 0.00 -9.50 -26.05
CA PRO A 463 0.73 -8.70 -27.05
C PRO A 463 1.83 -7.86 -26.39
N LEU A 464 2.99 -7.77 -27.04
CA LEU A 464 4.16 -7.08 -26.47
C LEU A 464 3.97 -5.56 -26.38
N ASP A 465 3.08 -4.99 -27.18
CA ASP A 465 2.68 -3.59 -27.14
C ASP A 465 1.65 -3.25 -26.05
N TRP A 466 1.12 -4.27 -25.35
CA TRP A 466 0.22 -4.03 -24.22
C TRP A 466 1.03 -3.60 -22.98
N GLY A 467 0.63 -2.46 -22.39
CA GLY A 467 1.13 -2.04 -21.08
C GLY A 467 0.61 -2.91 -19.94
N PHE A 468 1.27 -2.85 -18.78
CA PHE A 468 0.98 -3.67 -17.60
C PHE A 468 -0.50 -3.68 -17.21
N ALA A 469 -1.14 -2.52 -17.11
CA ALA A 469 -2.55 -2.43 -16.73
C ALA A 469 -3.47 -3.20 -17.68
N LYS A 470 -3.14 -3.24 -18.98
CA LYS A 470 -3.98 -3.89 -19.99
C LYS A 470 -3.87 -5.41 -19.95
N PHE A 471 -2.67 -5.97 -19.79
CA PHE A 471 -2.51 -7.42 -19.74
C PHE A 471 -2.70 -8.02 -18.34
N ASN A 472 -2.69 -7.20 -17.29
CA ASN A 472 -2.79 -7.67 -15.91
C ASN A 472 -4.13 -7.34 -15.23
N ALA A 473 -4.85 -6.28 -15.67
CA ALA A 473 -6.07 -5.83 -15.00
C ALA A 473 -7.29 -5.67 -15.92
N ASP A 474 -7.12 -5.70 -17.26
CA ASP A 474 -8.24 -5.61 -18.21
C ASP A 474 -8.66 -7.00 -18.68
N GLU A 475 -9.43 -7.70 -17.83
CA GLU A 475 -9.93 -9.05 -18.14
C GLU A 475 -10.73 -9.09 -19.43
N LYS A 476 -11.54 -8.05 -19.69
CA LYS A 476 -12.36 -8.00 -20.91
C LYS A 476 -11.49 -7.97 -22.16
N ALA A 477 -10.47 -7.11 -22.19
CA ALA A 477 -9.54 -7.04 -23.31
C ALA A 477 -8.78 -8.38 -23.49
N ALA A 478 -8.41 -9.05 -22.40
CA ALA A 478 -7.76 -10.35 -22.43
C ALA A 478 -8.68 -11.41 -23.06
N TYR A 479 -9.92 -11.55 -22.61
CA TYR A 479 -10.88 -12.52 -23.18
C TYR A 479 -11.24 -12.20 -24.62
N ASP A 480 -11.45 -10.94 -24.99
CA ASP A 480 -11.73 -10.54 -26.38
C ASP A 480 -10.56 -10.90 -27.31
N PHE A 481 -9.32 -10.68 -26.86
CA PHE A 481 -8.12 -11.04 -27.61
C PHE A 481 -8.01 -12.56 -27.80
N LEU A 482 -8.20 -13.34 -26.73
CA LEU A 482 -8.11 -14.79 -26.76
C LEU A 482 -9.17 -15.41 -27.68
N ALA A 483 -10.41 -14.94 -27.60
CA ALA A 483 -11.50 -15.39 -28.46
C ALA A 483 -11.22 -15.09 -29.93
N LYS A 484 -10.75 -13.88 -30.25
CA LYS A 484 -10.40 -13.46 -31.61
C LYS A 484 -9.28 -14.31 -32.21
N ASN A 485 -8.34 -14.79 -31.39
CA ASN A 485 -7.17 -15.55 -31.84
C ASN A 485 -7.33 -17.07 -31.69
N GLY A 486 -8.55 -17.57 -31.39
CA GLY A 486 -8.83 -18.99 -31.28
C GLY A 486 -7.98 -19.70 -30.23
N ALA A 487 -7.76 -19.04 -29.09
CA ALA A 487 -6.91 -19.55 -28.03
C ALA A 487 -7.46 -20.85 -27.44
N LYS A 488 -6.56 -21.79 -27.14
CA LYS A 488 -6.85 -23.02 -26.42
C LYS A 488 -6.35 -22.95 -25.00
N THR A 489 -7.05 -23.63 -24.07
CA THR A 489 -6.67 -23.71 -22.67
C THR A 489 -5.96 -25.02 -22.36
N VAL A 490 -4.97 -24.91 -21.46
CA VAL A 490 -4.36 -26.05 -20.78
C VAL A 490 -4.76 -25.92 -19.30
N ARG A 491 -5.58 -26.84 -18.79
CA ARG A 491 -5.95 -26.91 -17.38
C ARG A 491 -4.97 -27.83 -16.67
N ILE A 492 -4.39 -27.36 -15.58
CA ILE A 492 -3.42 -28.09 -14.75
C ILE A 492 -4.03 -28.21 -13.36
N PRO A 493 -4.52 -29.41 -12.97
CA PRO A 493 -5.10 -29.62 -11.66
C PRO A 493 -4.11 -29.37 -10.53
N TYR A 494 -4.64 -28.96 -9.38
CA TYR A 494 -3.88 -28.84 -8.15
C TYR A 494 -3.24 -30.20 -7.76
N ARG A 495 -2.00 -30.13 -7.27
CA ARG A 495 -1.35 -31.21 -6.55
C ARG A 495 -0.31 -30.62 -5.60
N ALA A 496 -0.24 -31.11 -4.38
CA ALA A 496 0.80 -30.71 -3.44
C ALA A 496 2.19 -30.98 -4.03
N ASN A 497 3.12 -30.03 -3.85
CA ASN A 497 4.48 -30.06 -4.37
C ASN A 497 4.57 -30.21 -5.92
N ARG A 498 3.52 -29.87 -6.64
CA ARG A 498 3.55 -29.67 -8.09
C ARG A 498 3.96 -28.24 -8.41
N ALA A 499 4.88 -28.09 -9.37
CA ALA A 499 5.20 -26.81 -9.99
C ALA A 499 4.74 -26.75 -11.44
N VAL A 500 4.30 -25.58 -11.84
CA VAL A 500 4.03 -25.22 -13.23
C VAL A 500 5.00 -24.12 -13.62
N ILE A 501 5.85 -24.41 -14.60
CA ILE A 501 6.83 -23.46 -15.15
C ILE A 501 6.38 -23.11 -16.56
N PHE A 502 6.19 -21.81 -16.83
CA PHE A 502 5.67 -21.39 -18.12
C PHE A 502 6.19 -20.02 -18.55
N ASP A 503 6.07 -19.71 -19.84
CA ASP A 503 6.33 -18.36 -20.37
C ASP A 503 5.37 -17.38 -19.70
N SER A 504 5.92 -16.44 -18.96
CA SER A 504 5.19 -15.48 -18.12
C SER A 504 4.23 -14.59 -18.92
N ASN A 505 4.43 -14.47 -20.25
CA ASN A 505 3.55 -13.72 -21.14
C ASN A 505 2.24 -14.46 -21.47
N LEU A 506 2.15 -15.77 -21.22
CA LEU A 506 0.92 -16.52 -21.46
C LEU A 506 -0.17 -16.04 -20.51
N PHE A 507 -1.36 -15.80 -21.06
CA PHE A 507 -2.51 -15.53 -20.22
C PHE A 507 -2.83 -16.74 -19.35
N HIS A 508 -3.07 -16.49 -18.07
CA HIS A 508 -3.40 -17.53 -17.12
C HIS A 508 -4.33 -17.01 -16.02
N LYS A 509 -4.97 -17.94 -15.33
CA LYS A 509 -5.78 -17.65 -14.13
C LYS A 509 -5.67 -18.79 -13.12
N THR A 510 -5.95 -18.49 -11.86
CA THR A 510 -6.21 -19.53 -10.86
C THR A 510 -7.57 -20.16 -11.13
N ASP A 511 -7.64 -21.49 -11.13
CA ASP A 511 -8.90 -22.22 -11.24
C ASP A 511 -9.75 -22.07 -9.97
N ALA A 512 -11.03 -22.45 -10.04
CA ALA A 512 -11.91 -22.48 -8.87
C ALA A 512 -11.28 -23.28 -7.72
N ILE A 513 -11.40 -22.78 -6.51
CA ILE A 513 -10.78 -23.32 -5.30
C ILE A 513 -11.89 -23.92 -4.45
N ASP A 514 -11.77 -25.20 -4.13
CA ASP A 514 -12.65 -25.93 -3.22
C ASP A 514 -11.80 -26.78 -2.28
N PHE A 515 -11.53 -26.23 -1.11
CA PHE A 515 -10.63 -26.82 -0.11
C PHE A 515 -11.36 -27.02 1.21
N ALA A 516 -10.97 -28.04 1.96
CA ALA A 516 -11.50 -28.32 3.28
C ALA A 516 -11.32 -27.11 4.21
N GLU A 517 -12.31 -26.91 5.07
CA GLU A 517 -12.27 -25.86 6.08
C GLU A 517 -11.10 -26.03 7.05
N GLY A 518 -10.66 -24.92 7.62
CA GLY A 518 -9.61 -24.86 8.64
C GLY A 518 -8.33 -24.24 8.16
N TYR A 519 -7.62 -23.58 9.08
CA TYR A 519 -6.42 -22.76 8.82
C TYR A 519 -5.33 -23.50 8.06
N GLU A 520 -5.05 -24.76 8.41
CA GLU A 520 -4.03 -25.58 7.77
C GLU A 520 -4.41 -26.07 6.37
N ASN A 521 -5.69 -26.10 6.06
CA ASN A 521 -6.21 -26.57 4.79
C ASN A 521 -6.30 -25.47 3.73
N ARG A 522 -6.13 -24.21 4.11
CA ARG A 522 -6.12 -23.08 3.18
C ARG A 522 -5.08 -23.30 2.08
N ARG A 523 -5.50 -23.16 0.83
CA ARG A 523 -4.60 -23.31 -0.32
C ARG A 523 -3.50 -22.25 -0.29
N ILE A 524 -2.24 -22.66 -0.34
CA ILE A 524 -1.08 -21.78 -0.42
C ILE A 524 -0.39 -22.00 -1.76
N ASN A 525 -0.27 -20.91 -2.51
CA ASN A 525 0.45 -20.81 -3.76
C ASN A 525 1.67 -19.94 -3.60
N ILE A 526 2.81 -20.37 -4.11
CA ILE A 526 4.04 -19.58 -4.19
C ILE A 526 4.38 -19.35 -5.64
N THR A 527 4.61 -18.09 -6.02
CA THR A 527 4.98 -17.69 -7.37
C THR A 527 6.36 -17.05 -7.34
N MET A 528 7.21 -17.43 -8.30
CA MET A 528 8.53 -16.84 -8.51
C MET A 528 8.66 -16.41 -9.98
N LEU A 529 9.00 -15.16 -10.22
CA LEU A 529 9.18 -14.58 -11.55
C LEU A 529 10.66 -14.39 -11.87
N TYR A 530 11.08 -14.92 -13.00
CA TYR A 530 12.45 -14.87 -13.46
C TYR A 530 12.60 -14.10 -14.77
N GLY A 531 13.66 -13.29 -14.86
CA GLY A 531 13.98 -12.51 -16.05
C GLY A 531 12.98 -11.38 -16.33
N ARG A 532 13.33 -10.51 -17.27
CA ARG A 532 12.46 -9.43 -17.74
C ARG A 532 11.63 -9.89 -18.94
N ARG A 533 10.39 -9.41 -19.03
CA ARG A 533 9.56 -9.57 -20.22
C ARG A 533 10.34 -9.08 -21.44
N ARG A 534 10.47 -9.94 -22.48
CA ARG A 534 11.08 -9.53 -23.73
C ARG A 534 10.12 -8.58 -24.45
N ARG A 535 10.55 -7.39 -24.72
CA ARG A 535 9.84 -6.38 -25.53
C ARG A 535 10.14 -6.57 -27.01
#